data_b808c7617b077139052744c3f0237cb9
#
_entry.id   b808c7617b077139052744c3f0237cb9
#
_cell.length_a   1.000
_cell.length_b   1.000
_cell.length_c   1.000
_cell.angle_alpha   90.00
_cell.angle_beta   90.00
_cell.angle_gamma   90.00
#
_symmetry.space_group_name_H-M   'P 1'
#
loop_
_entity.id
_entity.type
_entity.pdbx_description
1 polymer ?
#
loop_
_entity_poly.entity_id
_entity_poly.type
_entity_poly.pdbx_seq_one_letter_code
_entity_poly.pdbx_strand_id
1 'polypeptide(L)'
;MLINISLLLMILIVIYSVGRTLFFRSVNQSYGFMTVESTGALRGLAIIMIVFSHICQYEVDFNEIILGGHFTTTIIFSWGAIGVAIFFILSGYGCFLSINKNKNNVLWTLKHITKMLFHFVIAYAIVIGILCLIFRENIKIRDIFFYLLSLRMPGSTTWYFKIQMLFYILLFGVVKTNKRYAHIIIMIISLMYAIITNFGFGMADYWWKTSLCFAAGCWIAKYKDKIEKYTSRNLCKLLIVACGILCYIAILKDGHYRIYIQLVAYILVAFSIVMIWDWFGKSNRFFKLVGICSLDIYLIHIGIVDRVYSLDVDTNIKIVIFIAIVGIGTVSCYFISESCYKKLMHFFDKS
;
A
#
# COMPACT_ATOMS: atom_id res chain seq x y z
N MET A 1 -4.36 -19.18 28.73
CA MET A 1 -3.58 -18.39 27.76
C MET A 1 -3.50 -19.18 26.45
N LEU A 2 -4.54 -19.14 25.65
CA LEU A 2 -4.57 -19.79 24.34
C LEU A 2 -4.05 -18.79 23.33
N ILE A 3 -2.84 -19.03 22.82
CA ILE A 3 -2.28 -18.31 21.68
C ILE A 3 -3.29 -18.41 20.53
N ASN A 4 -3.65 -17.30 19.95
CA ASN A 4 -4.58 -17.24 18.84
C ASN A 4 -3.97 -18.01 17.65
N ILE A 5 -4.40 -19.27 17.46
CA ILE A 5 -3.79 -20.24 16.53
C ILE A 5 -3.85 -19.73 15.09
N SER A 6 -4.94 -19.07 14.71
CA SER A 6 -5.11 -18.57 13.34
C SER A 6 -4.15 -17.42 13.04
N LEU A 7 -3.89 -16.56 14.00
CA LEU A 7 -2.89 -15.50 13.85
C LEU A 7 -1.49 -16.05 13.88
N LEU A 8 -1.18 -16.97 14.79
CA LEU A 8 0.11 -17.65 14.81
C LEU A 8 0.38 -18.30 13.45
N LEU A 9 -0.60 -18.96 12.85
CA LEU A 9 -0.51 -19.52 11.51
C LEU A 9 -0.25 -18.42 10.45
N MET A 10 -0.94 -17.29 10.53
CA MET A 10 -0.73 -16.17 9.59
C MET A 10 0.69 -15.58 9.73
N ILE A 11 1.15 -15.38 10.97
CA ILE A 11 2.52 -14.95 11.26
C ILE A 11 3.53 -15.98 10.76
N LEU A 12 3.30 -17.27 11.01
CA LEU A 12 4.18 -18.35 10.56
C LEU A 12 4.23 -18.45 9.02
N ILE A 13 3.12 -18.26 8.32
CA ILE A 13 3.09 -18.22 6.85
C ILE A 13 3.93 -17.04 6.34
N VAL A 14 3.81 -15.85 6.95
CA VAL A 14 4.61 -14.68 6.60
C VAL A 14 6.08 -14.92 6.92
N ILE A 15 6.40 -15.39 8.13
CA ILE A 15 7.79 -15.71 8.55
C ILE A 15 8.39 -16.80 7.66
N TYR A 16 7.64 -17.87 7.37
CA TYR A 16 8.09 -18.93 6.47
C TYR A 16 8.34 -18.39 5.06
N SER A 17 7.44 -17.56 4.53
CA SER A 17 7.57 -16.96 3.21
C SER A 17 8.76 -16.00 3.14
N VAL A 18 8.96 -15.18 4.17
CA VAL A 18 10.14 -14.31 4.32
C VAL A 18 11.39 -15.16 4.50
N GLY A 19 11.39 -16.12 5.43
CA GLY A 19 12.52 -17.02 5.69
C GLY A 19 12.93 -17.79 4.44
N ARG A 20 11.97 -18.36 3.71
CA ARG A 20 12.24 -19.01 2.42
C ARG A 20 12.88 -18.06 1.41
N THR A 21 12.42 -16.80 1.38
CA THR A 21 13.01 -15.77 0.51
C THR A 21 14.45 -15.43 0.92
N LEU A 22 14.72 -15.40 2.22
CA LEU A 22 16.04 -15.08 2.78
C LEU A 22 17.05 -16.23 2.66
N PHE A 23 16.63 -17.47 2.94
CA PHE A 23 17.52 -18.62 3.05
C PHE A 23 17.69 -19.43 1.76
N PHE A 24 16.64 -19.52 0.92
CA PHE A 24 16.74 -20.20 -0.36
C PHE A 24 17.15 -19.23 -1.48
N ARG A 25 18.39 -18.80 -1.42
CA ARG A 25 19.04 -18.02 -2.48
C ARG A 25 19.11 -18.90 -3.74
N SER A 26 18.28 -18.62 -4.73
CA SER A 26 18.53 -19.17 -6.08
C SER A 26 19.79 -18.51 -6.60
N VAL A 27 20.86 -19.29 -6.71
CA VAL A 27 22.26 -18.86 -6.91
C VAL A 27 22.48 -18.10 -8.24
N ASN A 28 21.51 -18.07 -9.15
CA ASN A 28 21.74 -17.67 -10.54
C ASN A 28 20.92 -16.51 -11.12
N GLN A 29 20.26 -15.66 -10.30
CA GLN A 29 19.60 -14.49 -10.88
C GLN A 29 19.99 -13.20 -10.12
N SER A 30 20.95 -12.48 -10.68
CA SER A 30 21.21 -11.09 -10.35
C SER A 30 20.06 -10.24 -10.90
N TYR A 31 19.02 -10.01 -10.08
CA TYR A 31 18.00 -9.02 -10.41
C TYR A 31 18.57 -7.63 -10.15
N GLY A 32 18.44 -6.73 -11.13
CA GLY A 32 18.78 -5.32 -10.94
C GLY A 32 17.90 -4.65 -9.87
N PHE A 33 18.32 -3.48 -9.42
CA PHE A 33 17.63 -2.69 -8.41
C PHE A 33 16.18 -2.37 -8.82
N MET A 34 15.22 -2.65 -7.92
CA MET A 34 13.78 -2.39 -8.10
C MET A 34 13.21 -2.88 -9.45
N THR A 35 13.46 -4.15 -9.79
CA THR A 35 12.83 -4.78 -10.95
C THR A 35 11.31 -4.93 -10.77
N VAL A 36 10.60 -5.23 -11.87
CA VAL A 36 9.13 -5.45 -11.85
C VAL A 36 8.76 -6.58 -10.89
N GLU A 37 9.54 -7.67 -10.88
CA GLU A 37 9.33 -8.81 -9.99
C GLU A 37 9.53 -8.43 -8.52
N SER A 38 10.61 -7.73 -8.21
CA SER A 38 10.95 -7.28 -6.86
C SER A 38 9.91 -6.28 -6.33
N THR A 39 9.55 -5.28 -7.12
CA THR A 39 8.54 -4.28 -6.74
C THR A 39 7.14 -4.88 -6.61
N GLY A 40 6.81 -5.89 -7.43
CA GLY A 40 5.56 -6.65 -7.30
C GLY A 40 5.48 -7.40 -5.97
N ALA A 41 6.53 -8.09 -5.58
CA ALA A 41 6.58 -8.79 -4.30
C ALA A 41 6.60 -7.83 -3.10
N LEU A 42 7.27 -6.68 -3.23
CA LEU A 42 7.26 -5.65 -2.18
C LEU A 42 5.86 -5.05 -1.96
N ARG A 43 5.05 -4.89 -3.02
CA ARG A 43 3.63 -4.53 -2.89
C ARG A 43 2.86 -5.57 -2.08
N GLY A 44 3.15 -6.85 -2.28
CA GLY A 44 2.54 -7.93 -1.51
C GLY A 44 2.89 -7.85 -0.02
N LEU A 45 4.13 -7.58 0.33
CA LEU A 45 4.53 -7.33 1.70
C LEU A 45 3.80 -6.11 2.28
N ALA A 46 3.78 -5.00 1.55
CA ALA A 46 3.18 -3.76 2.00
C ALA A 46 1.68 -3.89 2.29
N ILE A 47 0.91 -4.60 1.43
CA ILE A 47 -0.53 -4.80 1.69
C ILE A 47 -0.76 -5.70 2.90
N ILE A 48 0.06 -6.73 3.11
CA ILE A 48 -0.03 -7.58 4.31
C ILE A 48 0.22 -6.74 5.57
N MET A 49 1.23 -5.85 5.56
CA MET A 49 1.48 -4.94 6.68
C MET A 49 0.28 -4.04 6.98
N ILE A 50 -0.39 -3.50 5.95
CA ILE A 50 -1.57 -2.66 6.10
C ILE A 50 -2.74 -3.45 6.70
N VAL A 51 -3.07 -4.60 6.12
CA VAL A 51 -4.18 -5.45 6.57
C VAL A 51 -3.95 -5.90 8.02
N PHE A 52 -2.73 -6.34 8.33
CA PHE A 52 -2.38 -6.78 9.67
C PHE A 52 -2.46 -5.66 10.70
N SER A 53 -2.01 -4.45 10.35
CA SER A 53 -2.16 -3.26 11.20
C SER A 53 -3.64 -2.96 11.49
N HIS A 54 -4.53 -3.06 10.50
CA HIS A 54 -5.95 -2.83 10.70
C HIS A 54 -6.59 -3.91 11.57
N ILE A 55 -6.26 -5.19 11.35
CA ILE A 55 -6.73 -6.28 12.23
C ILE A 55 -6.39 -5.96 13.69
N CYS A 56 -5.14 -5.58 13.95
CA CYS A 56 -4.69 -5.29 15.32
C CYS A 56 -5.34 -4.03 15.94
N GLN A 57 -5.83 -3.09 15.13
CA GLN A 57 -6.56 -1.92 15.63
C GLN A 57 -7.95 -2.26 16.19
N TYR A 58 -8.57 -3.34 15.71
CA TYR A 58 -9.88 -3.79 16.15
C TYR A 58 -9.84 -4.82 17.29
N GLU A 59 -8.71 -5.46 17.50
CA GLU A 59 -8.53 -6.49 18.54
C GLU A 59 -7.69 -5.95 19.71
N VAL A 60 -8.32 -5.14 20.58
CA VAL A 60 -7.65 -4.56 21.76
C VAL A 60 -7.14 -5.67 22.69
N ASP A 61 -7.94 -6.74 22.90
CA ASP A 61 -7.56 -7.89 23.74
C ASP A 61 -6.39 -8.69 23.15
N PHE A 62 -6.24 -8.66 21.83
CA PHE A 62 -5.15 -9.26 21.10
C PHE A 62 -3.78 -8.69 21.52
N ASN A 63 -3.75 -7.40 21.80
CA ASN A 63 -2.55 -6.68 22.18
C ASN A 63 -2.05 -7.05 23.58
N GLU A 64 -2.95 -7.39 24.50
CA GLU A 64 -2.61 -7.79 25.86
C GLU A 64 -2.14 -9.25 25.92
N ILE A 65 -2.71 -10.12 25.12
CA ILE A 65 -2.53 -11.58 25.23
C ILE A 65 -1.31 -12.08 24.44
N ILE A 66 -1.02 -11.56 23.25
CA ILE A 66 0.00 -12.15 22.35
C ILE A 66 1.33 -11.41 22.38
N LEU A 67 1.32 -10.11 22.56
CA LEU A 67 2.46 -9.27 22.21
C LEU A 67 3.13 -8.56 23.41
N GLY A 68 2.73 -8.85 24.63
CA GLY A 68 3.44 -8.36 25.82
C GLY A 68 3.42 -6.86 26.06
N GLY A 69 2.35 -6.15 25.67
CA GLY A 69 2.10 -4.79 26.11
C GLY A 69 2.12 -3.67 25.04
N HIS A 70 1.95 -2.44 25.50
CA HIS A 70 1.85 -1.21 24.70
C HIS A 70 2.91 -1.03 23.61
N PHE A 71 4.13 -1.45 23.83
CA PHE A 71 5.24 -1.26 22.88
C PHE A 71 5.02 -2.04 21.58
N THR A 72 4.61 -3.30 21.69
CA THR A 72 4.41 -4.16 20.50
C THR A 72 3.19 -3.74 19.71
N THR A 73 2.16 -3.24 20.39
CA THR A 73 0.97 -2.66 19.76
C THR A 73 1.33 -1.46 18.89
N THR A 74 2.15 -0.55 19.43
CA THR A 74 2.61 0.64 18.71
C THR A 74 3.43 0.25 17.46
N ILE A 75 4.27 -0.78 17.57
CA ILE A 75 5.03 -1.33 16.42
C ILE A 75 4.08 -1.75 15.31
N ILE A 76 3.08 -2.58 15.61
CA ILE A 76 2.18 -3.15 14.61
C ILE A 76 1.27 -2.07 14.01
N PHE A 77 0.78 -1.13 14.81
CA PHE A 77 -0.02 0.00 14.31
C PHE A 77 0.77 0.86 13.31
N SER A 78 2.07 1.04 13.54
CA SER A 78 2.92 1.78 12.61
C SER A 78 3.11 1.07 11.25
N TRP A 79 2.94 -0.26 11.18
CA TRP A 79 3.11 -1.04 9.94
C TRP A 79 2.12 -0.60 8.85
N GLY A 80 0.91 -0.21 9.21
CA GLY A 80 -0.06 0.33 8.25
C GLY A 80 0.49 1.54 7.49
N ALA A 81 1.02 2.52 8.22
CA ALA A 81 1.59 3.72 7.63
C ALA A 81 2.87 3.42 6.83
N ILE A 82 3.72 2.50 7.30
CA ILE A 82 4.92 2.06 6.58
C ILE A 82 4.54 1.33 5.29
N GLY A 83 3.54 0.46 5.33
CA GLY A 83 3.01 -0.20 4.13
C GLY A 83 2.53 0.80 3.08
N VAL A 84 1.80 1.84 3.49
CA VAL A 84 1.37 2.93 2.61
C VAL A 84 2.58 3.72 2.08
N ALA A 85 3.58 4.00 2.90
CA ALA A 85 4.81 4.67 2.47
C ALA A 85 5.55 3.88 1.38
N ILE A 86 5.65 2.55 1.53
CA ILE A 86 6.19 1.64 0.50
C ILE A 86 5.35 1.73 -0.77
N PHE A 87 4.03 1.67 -0.67
CA PHE A 87 3.15 1.79 -1.83
C PHE A 87 3.36 3.11 -2.58
N PHE A 88 3.47 4.23 -1.88
CA PHE A 88 3.74 5.52 -2.51
C PHE A 88 5.10 5.55 -3.20
N ILE A 89 6.17 5.04 -2.57
CA ILE A 89 7.50 4.94 -3.21
C ILE A 89 7.42 4.12 -4.51
N LEU A 90 6.82 2.92 -4.44
CA LEU A 90 6.71 2.02 -5.60
C LEU A 90 5.84 2.62 -6.71
N SER A 91 4.78 3.34 -6.34
CA SER A 91 3.89 4.00 -7.29
C SER A 91 4.56 5.19 -7.96
N GLY A 92 5.23 6.06 -7.19
CA GLY A 92 5.99 7.18 -7.75
C GLY A 92 7.11 6.71 -8.67
N TYR A 93 7.84 5.67 -8.25
CA TYR A 93 8.91 5.05 -9.05
C TYR A 93 8.38 4.49 -10.38
N GLY A 94 7.37 3.63 -10.32
CA GLY A 94 6.81 2.96 -11.50
C GLY A 94 6.12 3.95 -12.44
N CYS A 95 5.35 4.90 -11.90
CA CYS A 95 4.64 5.91 -12.67
C CYS A 95 5.62 6.83 -13.41
N PHE A 96 6.65 7.34 -12.72
CA PHE A 96 7.66 8.21 -13.31
C PHE A 96 8.42 7.52 -14.46
N LEU A 97 8.84 6.26 -14.27
CA LEU A 97 9.49 5.49 -15.34
C LEU A 97 8.56 5.26 -16.54
N SER A 98 7.30 4.90 -16.27
CA SER A 98 6.33 4.57 -17.31
C SER A 98 5.94 5.79 -18.15
N ILE A 99 5.65 6.93 -17.51
CA ILE A 99 5.34 8.18 -18.21
C ILE A 99 6.53 8.64 -19.05
N ASN A 100 7.75 8.50 -18.55
CA ASN A 100 8.95 8.90 -19.29
C ASN A 100 9.26 8.03 -20.51
N LYS A 101 8.84 6.75 -20.50
CA LYS A 101 9.04 5.80 -21.62
C LYS A 101 7.95 5.90 -22.71
N ASN A 102 6.74 6.28 -22.34
CA ASN A 102 5.61 6.30 -23.27
C ASN A 102 5.60 7.56 -24.13
N LYS A 103 5.41 7.38 -25.44
CA LYS A 103 5.25 8.51 -26.39
C LYS A 103 3.93 9.26 -26.16
N ASN A 104 2.85 8.55 -25.83
CA ASN A 104 1.54 9.13 -25.54
C ASN A 104 1.23 9.04 -24.02
N ASN A 105 1.73 10.03 -23.28
CA ASN A 105 1.57 10.08 -21.83
C ASN A 105 0.12 10.27 -21.39
N VAL A 106 -0.71 10.96 -22.20
CA VAL A 106 -2.14 11.19 -21.92
C VAL A 106 -2.87 9.86 -21.89
N LEU A 107 -2.77 9.10 -22.99
CA LEU A 107 -3.45 7.82 -23.12
C LEU A 107 -2.99 6.83 -22.04
N TRP A 108 -1.68 6.80 -21.73
CA TRP A 108 -1.16 5.95 -20.67
C TRP A 108 -1.78 6.30 -19.31
N THR A 109 -1.83 7.59 -18.97
CA THR A 109 -2.38 8.04 -17.68
C THR A 109 -3.88 7.75 -17.59
N LEU A 110 -4.63 8.02 -18.65
CA LEU A 110 -6.06 7.71 -18.71
C LEU A 110 -6.32 6.22 -18.55
N LYS A 111 -5.61 5.37 -19.30
CA LYS A 111 -5.71 3.90 -19.17
C LYS A 111 -5.43 3.45 -17.72
N HIS A 112 -4.44 4.05 -17.06
CA HIS A 112 -4.07 3.68 -15.69
C HIS A 112 -5.14 4.11 -14.66
N ILE A 113 -5.62 5.33 -14.74
CA ILE A 113 -6.71 5.84 -13.88
C ILE A 113 -7.99 5.06 -14.11
N THR A 114 -8.37 4.83 -15.38
CA THR A 114 -9.55 4.04 -15.71
C THR A 114 -9.47 2.63 -15.12
N LYS A 115 -8.31 1.98 -15.22
CA LYS A 115 -8.10 0.67 -14.60
C LYS A 115 -8.31 0.71 -13.09
N MET A 116 -7.75 1.69 -12.39
CA MET A 116 -7.95 1.86 -10.95
C MET A 116 -9.42 2.08 -10.58
N LEU A 117 -10.15 2.88 -11.37
CA LEU A 117 -11.58 3.11 -11.16
C LEU A 117 -12.42 1.85 -11.40
N PHE A 118 -12.08 1.02 -12.40
CA PHE A 118 -12.74 -0.28 -12.57
C PHE A 118 -12.57 -1.17 -11.35
N HIS A 119 -11.36 -1.32 -10.83
CA HIS A 119 -11.11 -2.08 -9.60
C HIS A 119 -11.93 -1.50 -8.43
N PHE A 120 -11.98 -0.16 -8.31
CA PHE A 120 -12.78 0.47 -7.26
C PHE A 120 -14.28 0.15 -7.39
N VAL A 121 -14.87 0.32 -8.58
CA VAL A 121 -16.31 0.09 -8.80
C VAL A 121 -16.69 -1.36 -8.55
N ILE A 122 -15.88 -2.31 -9.02
CA ILE A 122 -16.14 -3.74 -8.82
C ILE A 122 -15.96 -4.13 -7.34
N ALA A 123 -14.88 -3.67 -6.69
CA ALA A 123 -14.67 -3.90 -5.27
C ALA A 123 -15.82 -3.31 -4.44
N TYR A 124 -16.28 -2.10 -4.79
CA TYR A 124 -17.40 -1.45 -4.16
C TYR A 124 -18.70 -2.28 -4.28
N ALA A 125 -19.02 -2.76 -5.49
CA ALA A 125 -20.18 -3.62 -5.72
C ALA A 125 -20.10 -4.92 -4.91
N ILE A 126 -18.94 -5.55 -4.84
CA ILE A 126 -18.70 -6.75 -4.04
C ILE A 126 -18.90 -6.45 -2.54
N VAL A 127 -18.34 -5.37 -2.03
CA VAL A 127 -18.50 -4.98 -0.61
C VAL A 127 -19.96 -4.71 -0.29
N ILE A 128 -20.69 -3.94 -1.10
CA ILE A 128 -22.12 -3.72 -0.91
C ILE A 128 -22.89 -5.04 -0.93
N GLY A 129 -22.59 -5.95 -1.88
CA GLY A 129 -23.19 -7.28 -1.94
C GLY A 129 -22.94 -8.09 -0.66
N ILE A 130 -21.71 -8.06 -0.13
CA ILE A 130 -21.34 -8.73 1.14
C ILE A 130 -22.13 -8.14 2.31
N LEU A 131 -22.20 -6.82 2.43
CA LEU A 131 -22.91 -6.13 3.50
C LEU A 131 -24.41 -6.43 3.48
N CYS A 132 -25.04 -6.42 2.31
CA CYS A 132 -26.47 -6.73 2.18
C CYS A 132 -26.79 -8.22 2.37
N LEU A 133 -26.00 -9.14 1.78
CA LEU A 133 -26.33 -10.57 1.75
C LEU A 133 -25.85 -11.32 2.99
N ILE A 134 -24.63 -11.01 3.49
CA ILE A 134 -24.02 -11.71 4.62
C ILE A 134 -24.36 -11.00 5.92
N PHE A 135 -24.15 -9.70 5.99
CA PHE A 135 -24.37 -8.89 7.20
C PHE A 135 -25.82 -8.37 7.31
N ARG A 136 -26.67 -8.58 6.28
CA ARG A 136 -28.09 -8.18 6.23
C ARG A 136 -28.30 -6.69 6.50
N GLU A 137 -27.33 -5.86 6.09
CA GLU A 137 -27.44 -4.40 6.21
C GLU A 137 -28.45 -3.83 5.22
N ASN A 138 -29.33 -2.96 5.69
CA ASN A 138 -30.23 -2.21 4.82
C ASN A 138 -29.61 -0.87 4.41
N ILE A 139 -28.79 -0.88 3.35
CA ILE A 139 -28.10 0.30 2.86
C ILE A 139 -29.05 1.08 1.94
N LYS A 140 -29.34 2.34 2.29
CA LYS A 140 -30.21 3.20 1.48
C LYS A 140 -29.55 3.49 0.13
N ILE A 141 -30.35 3.50 -0.92
CA ILE A 141 -29.88 3.76 -2.30
C ILE A 141 -29.13 5.09 -2.43
N ARG A 142 -29.55 6.11 -1.68
CA ARG A 142 -28.87 7.42 -1.62
C ARG A 142 -27.44 7.27 -1.10
N ASP A 143 -27.23 6.43 -0.09
CA ASP A 143 -25.91 6.23 0.53
C ASP A 143 -24.99 5.42 -0.40
N ILE A 144 -25.56 4.49 -1.16
CA ILE A 144 -24.84 3.76 -2.23
C ILE A 144 -24.27 4.75 -3.25
N PHE A 145 -25.10 5.65 -3.78
CA PHE A 145 -24.63 6.67 -4.72
C PHE A 145 -23.64 7.64 -4.09
N PHE A 146 -23.87 8.06 -2.85
CA PHE A 146 -22.96 8.96 -2.13
C PHE A 146 -21.58 8.35 -1.97
N TYR A 147 -21.47 7.09 -1.51
CA TYR A 147 -20.18 6.39 -1.35
C TYR A 147 -19.48 6.21 -2.69
N LEU A 148 -20.21 5.79 -3.73
CA LEU A 148 -19.64 5.58 -5.06
C LEU A 148 -19.07 6.89 -5.64
N LEU A 149 -19.83 7.98 -5.64
CA LEU A 149 -19.43 9.27 -6.19
C LEU A 149 -18.30 9.93 -5.37
N SER A 150 -18.30 9.74 -4.06
CA SER A 150 -17.24 10.25 -3.19
C SER A 150 -15.99 9.36 -3.14
N LEU A 151 -15.95 8.29 -3.92
CA LEU A 151 -14.89 7.28 -3.91
C LEU A 151 -14.61 6.77 -2.48
N ARG A 152 -15.66 6.36 -1.76
CA ARG A 152 -15.59 5.84 -0.38
C ARG A 152 -16.08 4.40 -0.33
N MET A 153 -15.52 3.63 0.57
CA MET A 153 -16.11 2.36 0.99
C MET A 153 -17.01 2.58 2.21
N PRO A 154 -18.05 1.78 2.42
CA PRO A 154 -18.78 1.80 3.68
C PRO A 154 -17.82 1.65 4.86
N GLY A 155 -17.94 2.55 5.85
CA GLY A 155 -17.03 2.56 7.00
C GLY A 155 -15.65 3.18 6.78
N SER A 156 -15.26 3.54 5.53
CA SER A 156 -13.91 4.05 5.25
C SER A 156 -13.87 5.23 4.29
N THR A 157 -12.91 6.11 4.49
CA THR A 157 -12.65 7.26 3.61
C THR A 157 -11.90 6.88 2.34
N THR A 158 -11.29 5.68 2.26
CA THR A 158 -10.39 5.25 1.17
C THR A 158 -9.35 6.30 0.78
N TRP A 159 -8.83 7.00 1.78
CA TRP A 159 -7.97 8.17 1.62
C TRP A 159 -6.74 7.90 0.74
N TYR A 160 -6.06 6.75 0.94
CA TYR A 160 -4.89 6.37 0.15
C TYR A 160 -5.20 6.30 -1.35
N PHE A 161 -6.31 5.66 -1.72
CA PHE A 161 -6.74 5.53 -3.12
C PHE A 161 -6.93 6.90 -3.79
N LYS A 162 -7.57 7.84 -3.09
CA LYS A 162 -7.80 9.21 -3.58
C LYS A 162 -6.50 9.98 -3.78
N ILE A 163 -5.61 9.92 -2.79
CA ILE A 163 -4.32 10.63 -2.87
C ILE A 163 -3.45 10.00 -3.97
N GLN A 164 -3.47 8.70 -4.13
CA GLN A 164 -2.75 8.01 -5.18
C GLN A 164 -3.20 8.47 -6.57
N MET A 165 -4.52 8.56 -6.80
CA MET A 165 -5.07 9.09 -8.06
C MET A 165 -4.69 10.56 -8.28
N LEU A 166 -4.80 11.39 -7.24
CA LEU A 166 -4.38 12.79 -7.30
C LEU A 166 -2.93 12.93 -7.74
N PHE A 167 -2.01 12.19 -7.10
CA PHE A 167 -0.59 12.24 -7.46
C PHE A 167 -0.29 11.72 -8.87
N TYR A 168 -1.06 10.78 -9.39
CA TYR A 168 -0.92 10.35 -10.79
C TYR A 168 -1.29 11.48 -11.76
N ILE A 169 -2.40 12.18 -11.50
CA ILE A 169 -2.84 13.32 -12.32
C ILE A 169 -1.82 14.46 -12.25
N LEU A 170 -1.36 14.79 -11.04
CA LEU A 170 -0.37 15.85 -10.82
C LEU A 170 0.97 15.53 -11.50
N LEU A 171 1.47 14.30 -11.34
CA LEU A 171 2.72 13.89 -11.99
C LEU A 171 2.61 13.96 -13.52
N PHE A 172 1.47 13.51 -14.07
CA PHE A 172 1.21 13.61 -15.50
C PHE A 172 1.26 15.08 -15.99
N GLY A 173 0.55 16.00 -15.31
CA GLY A 173 0.56 17.42 -15.63
C GLY A 173 1.97 18.01 -15.59
N VAL A 174 2.71 17.69 -14.54
CA VAL A 174 4.09 18.17 -14.35
C VAL A 174 5.04 17.63 -15.41
N VAL A 175 4.96 16.33 -15.77
CA VAL A 175 5.83 15.76 -16.82
C VAL A 175 5.50 16.33 -18.19
N LYS A 176 4.22 16.63 -18.46
CA LYS A 176 3.79 17.25 -19.72
C LYS A 176 4.34 18.67 -19.88
N THR A 177 4.38 19.44 -18.80
CA THR A 177 4.85 20.84 -18.81
C THR A 177 6.35 20.96 -18.71
N ASN A 178 7.00 20.18 -17.81
CA ASN A 178 8.43 20.26 -17.56
C ASN A 178 9.05 18.91 -17.17
N LYS A 179 9.31 18.08 -18.17
CA LYS A 179 9.90 16.75 -17.97
C LYS A 179 11.25 16.77 -17.24
N ARG A 180 12.07 17.81 -17.47
CA ARG A 180 13.43 17.90 -16.90
C ARG A 180 13.40 18.00 -15.37
N TYR A 181 12.53 18.86 -14.84
CA TYR A 181 12.42 19.17 -13.41
C TYR A 181 11.23 18.52 -12.73
N ALA A 182 10.53 17.59 -13.41
CA ALA A 182 9.31 16.96 -12.91
C ALA A 182 9.46 16.33 -11.51
N HIS A 183 10.60 15.71 -11.22
CA HIS A 183 10.92 15.12 -9.91
C HIS A 183 11.06 16.17 -8.79
N ILE A 184 11.51 17.39 -9.11
CA ILE A 184 11.60 18.49 -8.15
C ILE A 184 10.21 19.10 -7.93
N ILE A 185 9.49 19.36 -9.02
CA ILE A 185 8.16 19.98 -8.97
C ILE A 185 7.19 19.09 -8.18
N ILE A 186 7.17 17.78 -8.43
CA ILE A 186 6.31 16.86 -7.68
C ILE A 186 6.69 16.78 -6.20
N MET A 187 7.98 16.95 -5.84
CA MET A 187 8.41 17.04 -4.44
C MET A 187 7.85 18.28 -3.77
N ILE A 188 7.92 19.44 -4.42
CA ILE A 188 7.36 20.69 -3.92
C ILE A 188 5.83 20.56 -3.77
N ILE A 189 5.15 20.01 -4.76
CA ILE A 189 3.69 19.78 -4.71
C ILE A 189 3.32 18.84 -3.55
N SER A 190 4.05 17.75 -3.36
CA SER A 190 3.80 16.81 -2.25
C SER A 190 4.05 17.44 -0.88
N LEU A 191 5.04 18.32 -0.77
CA LEU A 191 5.31 19.08 0.45
C LEU A 191 4.19 20.10 0.72
N MET A 192 3.77 20.85 -0.31
CA MET A 192 2.65 21.77 -0.19
C MET A 192 1.36 21.06 0.19
N TYR A 193 1.10 19.89 -0.40
CA TYR A 193 -0.03 19.05 -0.02
C TYR A 193 0.02 18.69 1.48
N ALA A 194 1.17 18.25 2.00
CA ALA A 194 1.31 17.91 3.41
C ALA A 194 1.09 19.13 4.33
N ILE A 195 1.62 20.29 3.96
CA ILE A 195 1.46 21.54 4.73
C ILE A 195 -0.02 21.98 4.73
N ILE A 196 -0.65 22.01 3.58
CA ILE A 196 -2.05 22.43 3.43
C ILE A 196 -3.01 21.50 4.18
N THR A 197 -2.82 20.18 4.04
CA THR A 197 -3.67 19.19 4.70
C THR A 197 -3.52 19.21 6.23
N ASN A 198 -2.31 19.42 6.73
CA ASN A 198 -2.06 19.49 8.17
C ASN A 198 -2.47 20.83 8.76
N PHE A 199 -1.91 21.94 8.26
CA PHE A 199 -2.09 23.27 8.87
C PHE A 199 -3.33 24.01 8.33
N GLY A 200 -3.67 23.82 7.05
CA GLY A 200 -4.82 24.48 6.44
C GLY A 200 -6.15 23.83 6.80
N PHE A 201 -6.20 22.50 6.73
CA PHE A 201 -7.44 21.75 6.95
C PHE A 201 -7.49 21.00 8.30
N GLY A 202 -6.40 20.94 9.06
CA GLY A 202 -6.33 20.19 10.31
C GLY A 202 -6.65 18.69 10.16
N MET A 203 -6.31 18.13 9.00
CA MET A 203 -6.60 16.71 8.73
C MET A 203 -5.75 15.79 9.59
N ALA A 204 -6.30 14.62 9.94
CA ALA A 204 -5.58 13.59 10.68
C ALA A 204 -4.26 13.21 9.97
N ASP A 205 -3.29 12.78 10.75
CA ASP A 205 -1.90 12.57 10.33
C ASP A 205 -1.75 11.56 9.16
N TYR A 206 -2.61 10.56 9.06
CA TYR A 206 -2.59 9.58 7.98
C TYR A 206 -2.80 10.20 6.59
N TRP A 207 -3.42 11.39 6.47
CA TRP A 207 -3.60 12.06 5.19
C TRP A 207 -2.30 12.60 4.60
N TRP A 208 -1.34 12.99 5.41
CA TRP A 208 -0.17 13.74 4.95
C TRP A 208 1.19 13.10 5.28
N LYS A 209 1.32 12.32 6.37
CA LYS A 209 2.62 11.84 6.87
C LYS A 209 3.43 10.99 5.88
N THR A 210 2.78 10.34 4.91
CA THR A 210 3.44 9.50 3.89
C THR A 210 3.43 10.11 2.49
N SER A 211 2.89 11.32 2.31
CA SER A 211 2.69 11.93 0.98
C SER A 211 3.98 12.17 0.21
N LEU A 212 5.07 12.58 0.90
CA LEU A 212 6.38 12.76 0.28
C LEU A 212 7.02 11.48 -0.25
N CYS A 213 6.56 10.31 0.19
CA CYS A 213 7.07 9.02 -0.28
C CYS A 213 6.81 8.81 -1.78
N PHE A 214 5.71 9.34 -2.33
CA PHE A 214 5.46 9.31 -3.77
C PHE A 214 6.52 10.08 -4.57
N ALA A 215 6.80 11.31 -4.15
CA ALA A 215 7.83 12.13 -4.77
C ALA A 215 9.23 11.52 -4.60
N ALA A 216 9.53 10.93 -3.44
CA ALA A 216 10.77 10.17 -3.22
C ALA A 216 10.91 9.01 -4.22
N GLY A 217 9.81 8.29 -4.52
CA GLY A 217 9.77 7.28 -5.57
C GLY A 217 10.13 7.83 -6.96
N CYS A 218 9.64 9.02 -7.31
CA CYS A 218 10.01 9.70 -8.56
C CYS A 218 11.50 10.08 -8.60
N TRP A 219 12.07 10.52 -7.47
CA TRP A 219 13.51 10.79 -7.34
C TRP A 219 14.36 9.52 -7.50
N ILE A 220 13.95 8.43 -6.86
CA ILE A 220 14.61 7.13 -7.01
C ILE A 220 14.59 6.69 -8.48
N ALA A 221 13.47 6.86 -9.18
CA ALA A 221 13.36 6.55 -10.60
C ALA A 221 14.28 7.42 -11.48
N LYS A 222 14.37 8.72 -11.18
CA LYS A 222 15.22 9.66 -11.92
C LYS A 222 16.71 9.34 -11.78
N TYR A 223 17.12 8.92 -10.59
CA TYR A 223 18.53 8.68 -10.27
C TYR A 223 18.84 7.18 -10.08
N LYS A 224 18.02 6.31 -10.67
CA LYS A 224 18.13 4.85 -10.52
C LYS A 224 19.56 4.35 -10.66
N ASP A 225 20.23 4.66 -11.76
CA ASP A 225 21.57 4.13 -12.06
C ASP A 225 22.62 4.59 -11.02
N LYS A 226 22.51 5.85 -10.55
CA LYS A 226 23.38 6.36 -9.48
C LYS A 226 23.12 5.62 -8.17
N ILE A 227 21.84 5.48 -7.79
CA ILE A 227 21.46 4.79 -6.56
C ILE A 227 21.92 3.33 -6.62
N GLU A 228 21.71 2.62 -7.72
CA GLU A 228 22.17 1.25 -7.92
C GLU A 228 23.68 1.12 -7.76
N LYS A 229 24.46 2.06 -8.34
CA LYS A 229 25.90 2.10 -8.18
C LYS A 229 26.34 2.30 -6.73
N TYR A 230 25.68 3.19 -5.96
CA TYR A 230 26.03 3.42 -4.56
C TYR A 230 25.56 2.26 -3.67
N THR A 231 24.36 1.75 -3.91
CA THR A 231 23.78 0.63 -3.14
C THR A 231 24.37 -0.73 -3.52
N SER A 232 25.19 -0.83 -4.58
CA SER A 232 26.01 -2.04 -4.82
C SER A 232 27.02 -2.30 -3.69
N ARG A 233 27.40 -1.25 -2.95
CA ARG A 233 28.30 -1.35 -1.79
C ARG A 233 27.51 -1.72 -0.53
N ASN A 234 27.88 -2.82 0.11
CA ASN A 234 27.19 -3.29 1.33
C ASN A 234 27.20 -2.25 2.46
N LEU A 235 28.28 -1.48 2.59
CA LEU A 235 28.36 -0.42 3.60
C LEU A 235 27.28 0.65 3.41
N CYS A 236 27.02 1.08 2.17
CA CYS A 236 25.98 2.07 1.90
C CYS A 236 24.58 1.52 2.22
N LYS A 237 24.30 0.27 1.87
CA LYS A 237 23.04 -0.40 2.26
C LYS A 237 22.89 -0.44 3.77
N LEU A 238 23.95 -0.83 4.48
CA LEU A 238 23.93 -0.94 5.94
C LEU A 238 23.68 0.43 6.60
N LEU A 239 24.29 1.50 6.10
CA LEU A 239 24.06 2.86 6.61
C LEU A 239 22.61 3.30 6.38
N ILE A 240 22.04 3.05 5.19
CA ILE A 240 20.64 3.35 4.89
C ILE A 240 19.71 2.60 5.85
N VAL A 241 19.96 1.31 6.06
CA VAL A 241 19.16 0.49 6.96
C VAL A 241 19.28 0.98 8.40
N ALA A 242 20.50 1.31 8.86
CA ALA A 242 20.71 1.87 10.20
C ALA A 242 19.97 3.21 10.40
N CYS A 243 20.04 4.13 9.43
CA CYS A 243 19.25 5.35 9.46
C CYS A 243 17.74 5.09 9.51
N GLY A 244 17.25 4.12 8.73
CA GLY A 244 15.85 3.75 8.78
C GLY A 244 15.41 3.18 10.12
N ILE A 245 16.24 2.34 10.75
CA ILE A 245 15.98 1.81 12.09
C ILE A 245 15.93 2.95 13.12
N LEU A 246 16.87 3.88 13.08
CA LEU A 246 16.88 5.04 13.98
C LEU A 246 15.62 5.90 13.79
N CYS A 247 15.22 6.17 12.54
CA CYS A 247 13.99 6.89 12.23
C CYS A 247 12.76 6.12 12.71
N TYR A 248 12.77 4.78 12.60
CA TYR A 248 11.66 3.96 13.07
C TYR A 248 11.54 3.99 14.59
N ILE A 249 12.65 3.84 15.32
CA ILE A 249 12.67 4.00 16.79
C ILE A 249 12.18 5.40 17.17
N ALA A 250 12.58 6.41 16.41
CA ALA A 250 12.11 7.75 16.61
C ALA A 250 10.58 7.85 16.42
N ILE A 251 9.97 7.28 15.39
CA ILE A 251 8.51 7.23 15.19
C ILE A 251 7.80 6.52 16.35
N LEU A 252 8.39 5.46 16.92
CA LEU A 252 7.78 4.70 18.01
C LEU A 252 7.80 5.41 19.37
N LYS A 253 8.81 6.24 19.63
CA LYS A 253 9.00 6.87 20.94
C LYS A 253 8.09 8.06 21.19
N ASP A 254 7.67 8.74 20.13
CA ASP A 254 7.03 10.06 20.25
C ASP A 254 5.78 10.10 19.36
N GLY A 255 4.61 9.96 19.94
CA GLY A 255 3.33 9.95 19.21
C GLY A 255 2.96 11.27 18.52
N HIS A 256 3.74 12.37 18.73
CA HIS A 256 3.39 13.72 18.28
C HIS A 256 4.56 14.43 17.60
N TYR A 257 5.25 13.76 16.68
CA TYR A 257 6.32 14.41 15.91
C TYR A 257 5.83 15.59 15.09
N ARG A 258 6.66 16.61 15.08
CA ARG A 258 6.52 17.71 14.13
C ARG A 258 6.50 17.15 12.70
N ILE A 259 5.59 17.66 11.89
CA ILE A 259 5.29 17.22 10.51
C ILE A 259 6.55 16.91 9.68
N TYR A 260 7.58 17.76 9.74
CA TYR A 260 8.79 17.60 8.94
C TYR A 260 9.60 16.36 9.32
N ILE A 261 9.61 15.96 10.61
CA ILE A 261 10.29 14.75 11.08
C ILE A 261 9.57 13.52 10.53
N GLN A 262 8.25 13.47 10.64
CA GLN A 262 7.46 12.34 10.14
C GLN A 262 7.61 12.18 8.63
N LEU A 263 7.52 13.25 7.85
CA LEU A 263 7.66 13.21 6.39
C LEU A 263 8.99 12.59 5.94
N VAL A 264 10.11 12.97 6.59
CA VAL A 264 11.43 12.42 6.28
C VAL A 264 11.59 11.00 6.82
N ALA A 265 11.12 10.75 8.05
CA ALA A 265 11.26 9.45 8.68
C ALA A 265 10.55 8.34 7.90
N TYR A 266 9.32 8.57 7.41
CA TYR A 266 8.62 7.57 6.60
C TYR A 266 9.31 7.28 5.27
N ILE A 267 9.96 8.27 4.64
CA ILE A 267 10.77 8.04 3.44
C ILE A 267 11.96 7.12 3.77
N LEU A 268 12.71 7.42 4.84
CA LEU A 268 13.90 6.66 5.21
C LEU A 268 13.55 5.25 5.66
N VAL A 269 12.49 5.07 6.46
CA VAL A 269 12.01 3.74 6.88
C VAL A 269 11.57 2.91 5.68
N ALA A 270 10.71 3.45 4.83
CA ALA A 270 10.23 2.72 3.65
C ALA A 270 11.36 2.40 2.66
N PHE A 271 12.28 3.34 2.44
CA PHE A 271 13.45 3.11 1.57
C PHE A 271 14.41 2.07 2.16
N SER A 272 14.57 2.04 3.49
CA SER A 272 15.36 1.00 4.17
C SER A 272 14.77 -0.40 3.97
N ILE A 273 13.45 -0.53 4.02
CA ILE A 273 12.77 -1.81 3.74
C ILE A 273 12.98 -2.21 2.28
N VAL A 274 12.92 -1.25 1.33
CA VAL A 274 13.27 -1.49 -0.08
C VAL A 274 14.71 -2.01 -0.21
N MET A 275 15.67 -1.44 0.54
CA MET A 275 17.06 -1.87 0.54
C MET A 275 17.27 -3.25 1.16
N ILE A 276 16.60 -3.54 2.27
CA ILE A 276 16.61 -4.88 2.89
C ILE A 276 16.03 -5.90 1.90
N TRP A 277 14.92 -5.56 1.25
CA TRP A 277 14.30 -6.43 0.25
C TRP A 277 15.20 -6.68 -0.95
N ASP A 278 15.87 -5.66 -1.46
CA ASP A 278 16.85 -5.79 -2.55
C ASP A 278 18.08 -6.61 -2.14
N TRP A 279 18.47 -6.54 -0.87
CA TRP A 279 19.62 -7.28 -0.35
C TRP A 279 19.34 -8.78 -0.18
N PHE A 280 18.19 -9.12 0.41
CA PHE A 280 17.80 -10.49 0.76
C PHE A 280 16.70 -11.05 -0.13
N GLY A 281 15.78 -10.18 -0.53
CA GLY A 281 14.54 -10.55 -1.17
C GLY A 281 14.68 -10.64 -2.67
N LYS A 282 14.45 -11.81 -3.16
CA LYS A 282 14.22 -12.04 -4.57
C LYS A 282 12.83 -12.59 -4.73
N SER A 283 12.24 -12.50 -5.89
CA SER A 283 10.83 -12.77 -6.12
C SER A 283 10.32 -14.00 -5.38
N ASN A 284 9.53 -13.79 -4.33
CA ASN A 284 8.74 -14.83 -3.71
C ASN A 284 7.39 -14.88 -4.43
N ARG A 285 7.00 -16.05 -4.95
CA ARG A 285 5.74 -16.23 -5.68
C ARG A 285 4.51 -15.81 -4.86
N PHE A 286 4.48 -16.09 -3.57
CA PHE A 286 3.39 -15.72 -2.69
C PHE A 286 3.23 -14.18 -2.61
N PHE A 287 4.29 -13.46 -2.25
CA PHE A 287 4.22 -12.00 -2.20
C PHE A 287 3.93 -11.36 -3.56
N LYS A 288 4.41 -11.96 -4.66
CA LYS A 288 4.11 -11.48 -6.00
C LYS A 288 2.62 -11.63 -6.33
N LEU A 289 2.01 -12.76 -6.01
CA LEU A 289 0.56 -12.98 -6.21
C LEU A 289 -0.26 -12.00 -5.37
N VAL A 290 0.06 -11.86 -4.09
CA VAL A 290 -0.60 -10.89 -3.21
C VAL A 290 -0.39 -9.46 -3.72
N GLY A 291 0.79 -9.15 -4.25
CA GLY A 291 1.11 -7.83 -4.81
C GLY A 291 0.34 -7.48 -6.08
N ILE A 292 0.00 -8.46 -6.91
CA ILE A 292 -0.85 -8.27 -8.10
C ILE A 292 -2.26 -7.84 -7.67
N CYS A 293 -2.81 -8.44 -6.62
CA CYS A 293 -4.14 -8.16 -6.11
C CYS A 293 -4.15 -7.08 -5.01
N SER A 294 -3.04 -6.37 -4.78
CA SER A 294 -2.89 -5.48 -3.61
C SER A 294 -3.93 -4.36 -3.54
N LEU A 295 -4.37 -3.83 -4.68
CA LEU A 295 -5.42 -2.81 -4.73
C LEU A 295 -6.79 -3.40 -4.34
N ASP A 296 -7.11 -4.59 -4.84
CA ASP A 296 -8.37 -5.26 -4.54
C ASP A 296 -8.43 -5.65 -3.06
N ILE A 297 -7.33 -6.18 -2.52
CA ILE A 297 -7.21 -6.46 -1.08
C ILE A 297 -7.43 -5.17 -0.28
N TYR A 298 -6.78 -4.06 -0.68
CA TYR A 298 -6.93 -2.77 0.01
C TYR A 298 -8.38 -2.30 0.03
N LEU A 299 -9.08 -2.37 -1.09
CA LEU A 299 -10.44 -1.88 -1.19
C LEU A 299 -11.44 -2.76 -0.43
N ILE A 300 -11.30 -4.08 -0.52
CA ILE A 300 -12.24 -5.01 0.09
C ILE A 300 -12.04 -5.07 1.61
N HIS A 301 -10.79 -5.23 2.09
CA HIS A 301 -10.58 -5.36 3.54
C HIS A 301 -11.06 -4.13 4.31
N ILE A 302 -10.82 -2.93 3.77
CA ILE A 302 -11.21 -1.69 4.44
C ILE A 302 -12.74 -1.48 4.45
N GLY A 303 -13.45 -2.10 3.50
CA GLY A 303 -14.91 -2.02 3.41
C GLY A 303 -15.65 -2.98 4.35
N ILE A 304 -14.97 -4.00 4.88
CA ILE A 304 -15.61 -5.06 5.68
C ILE A 304 -15.02 -5.24 7.08
N VAL A 305 -13.85 -4.67 7.37
CA VAL A 305 -13.14 -4.89 8.64
C VAL A 305 -14.01 -4.55 9.85
N ASP A 306 -14.65 -3.37 9.87
CA ASP A 306 -15.53 -2.95 10.96
C ASP A 306 -16.65 -3.96 11.25
N ARG A 307 -17.22 -4.56 10.18
CA ARG A 307 -18.38 -5.46 10.29
C ARG A 307 -17.99 -6.83 10.80
N VAL A 308 -16.87 -7.36 10.35
CA VAL A 308 -16.39 -8.64 10.85
C VAL A 308 -15.99 -8.53 12.32
N TYR A 309 -15.34 -7.42 12.71
CA TYR A 309 -14.90 -7.27 14.09
C TYR A 309 -16.03 -6.85 15.06
N SER A 310 -17.17 -6.38 14.55
CA SER A 310 -18.38 -6.15 15.35
C SER A 310 -19.22 -7.42 15.62
N LEU A 311 -18.84 -8.57 15.03
CA LEU A 311 -19.55 -9.84 15.30
C LEU A 311 -19.30 -10.29 16.74
N ASP A 312 -20.34 -10.81 17.39
CA ASP A 312 -20.26 -11.40 18.73
C ASP A 312 -19.83 -12.88 18.63
N VAL A 313 -18.56 -13.08 18.24
CA VAL A 313 -17.94 -14.41 18.12
C VAL A 313 -16.48 -14.33 18.57
N ASP A 314 -15.86 -15.49 18.81
CA ASP A 314 -14.45 -15.59 19.19
C ASP A 314 -13.52 -14.93 18.14
N THR A 315 -12.45 -14.29 18.62
CA THR A 315 -11.46 -13.59 17.79
C THR A 315 -10.86 -14.48 16.69
N ASN A 316 -10.61 -15.76 16.97
CA ASN A 316 -10.11 -16.68 15.94
C ASN A 316 -11.12 -16.86 14.81
N ILE A 317 -12.40 -16.94 15.15
CA ILE A 317 -13.48 -17.06 14.18
C ILE A 317 -13.58 -15.76 13.35
N LYS A 318 -13.48 -14.59 13.98
CA LYS A 318 -13.45 -13.29 13.27
C LYS A 318 -12.32 -13.25 12.23
N ILE A 319 -11.10 -13.64 12.63
CA ILE A 319 -9.95 -13.66 11.73
C ILE A 319 -10.19 -14.62 10.54
N VAL A 320 -10.71 -15.82 10.80
CA VAL A 320 -11.00 -16.79 9.73
C VAL A 320 -12.06 -16.24 8.78
N ILE A 321 -13.16 -15.69 9.29
CA ILE A 321 -14.21 -15.05 8.49
C ILE A 321 -13.62 -13.91 7.66
N PHE A 322 -12.83 -13.05 8.28
CA PHE A 322 -12.21 -11.91 7.62
C PHE A 322 -11.30 -12.37 6.45
N ILE A 323 -10.39 -13.31 6.70
CA ILE A 323 -9.49 -13.84 5.68
C ILE A 323 -10.28 -14.50 4.54
N ALA A 324 -11.32 -15.27 4.85
CA ALA A 324 -12.15 -15.92 3.85
C ALA A 324 -12.89 -14.90 2.97
N ILE A 325 -13.54 -13.90 3.57
CA ILE A 325 -14.28 -12.88 2.83
C ILE A 325 -13.33 -12.02 2.00
N VAL A 326 -12.21 -11.56 2.58
CA VAL A 326 -11.21 -10.76 1.84
C VAL A 326 -10.60 -11.58 0.72
N GLY A 327 -10.27 -12.84 0.97
CA GLY A 327 -9.68 -13.73 -0.04
C GLY A 327 -10.60 -13.96 -1.23
N ILE A 328 -11.83 -14.42 -0.97
CA ILE A 328 -12.84 -14.68 -2.01
C ILE A 328 -13.19 -13.39 -2.75
N GLY A 329 -13.47 -12.32 -2.02
CA GLY A 329 -13.81 -11.02 -2.59
C GLY A 329 -12.68 -10.47 -3.48
N THR A 330 -11.42 -10.58 -3.03
CA THR A 330 -10.25 -10.13 -3.80
C THR A 330 -10.08 -10.90 -5.11
N VAL A 331 -10.17 -12.23 -5.06
CA VAL A 331 -10.06 -13.07 -6.26
C VAL A 331 -11.18 -12.74 -7.26
N SER A 332 -12.41 -12.63 -6.79
CA SER A 332 -13.55 -12.25 -7.61
C SER A 332 -13.38 -10.85 -8.21
N CYS A 333 -12.98 -9.87 -7.39
CA CYS A 333 -12.73 -8.49 -7.85
C CYS A 333 -11.67 -8.45 -8.93
N TYR A 334 -10.54 -9.10 -8.72
CA TYR A 334 -9.43 -9.11 -9.67
C TYR A 334 -9.85 -9.68 -11.03
N PHE A 335 -10.46 -10.87 -11.07
CA PHE A 335 -10.85 -11.50 -12.33
C PHE A 335 -11.94 -10.71 -13.07
N ILE A 336 -12.94 -10.20 -12.37
CA ILE A 336 -14.02 -9.40 -12.98
C ILE A 336 -13.44 -8.09 -13.52
N SER A 337 -12.66 -7.36 -12.71
CA SER A 337 -12.06 -6.07 -13.11
C SER A 337 -11.14 -6.21 -14.32
N GLU A 338 -10.24 -7.19 -14.33
CA GLU A 338 -9.34 -7.42 -15.46
C GLU A 338 -10.10 -7.83 -16.73
N SER A 339 -11.14 -8.65 -16.61
CA SER A 339 -11.98 -9.05 -17.74
C SER A 339 -12.75 -7.89 -18.34
N CYS A 340 -13.40 -7.08 -17.49
CA CYS A 340 -14.14 -5.90 -17.92
C CYS A 340 -13.20 -4.85 -18.55
N TYR A 341 -12.05 -4.60 -17.92
CA TYR A 341 -11.08 -3.65 -18.42
C TYR A 341 -10.52 -4.07 -19.79
N LYS A 342 -10.17 -5.36 -19.99
CA LYS A 342 -9.69 -5.88 -21.27
C LYS A 342 -10.73 -5.72 -22.40
N LYS A 343 -12.00 -6.02 -22.10
CA LYS A 343 -13.09 -5.83 -23.07
C LYS A 343 -13.24 -4.36 -23.46
N LEU A 344 -13.18 -3.45 -22.49
CA LEU A 344 -13.26 -2.01 -22.73
C LEU A 344 -12.10 -1.54 -23.62
N MET A 345 -10.86 -1.93 -23.30
CA MET A 345 -9.69 -1.53 -24.08
C MET A 345 -9.75 -2.08 -25.52
N HIS A 346 -10.20 -3.32 -25.69
CA HIS A 346 -10.38 -3.89 -27.04
C HIS A 346 -11.41 -3.13 -27.89
N PHE A 347 -12.44 -2.58 -27.25
CA PHE A 347 -13.39 -1.72 -27.94
C PHE A 347 -12.74 -0.42 -28.42
N PHE A 348 -11.96 0.24 -27.57
CA PHE A 348 -11.28 1.50 -27.92
C PHE A 348 -10.11 1.33 -28.89
N ASP A 349 -9.46 0.18 -28.95
CA ASP A 349 -8.36 -0.08 -29.90
C ASP A 349 -8.89 -0.45 -31.31
N LYS A 350 -10.20 -0.71 -31.44
CA LYS A 350 -10.89 -0.96 -32.72
C LYS A 350 -11.61 0.25 -33.32
N SER A 351 -11.91 1.26 -32.50
CA SER A 351 -12.50 2.53 -32.93
C SER A 351 -11.41 3.56 -33.24
#